data_3f04ea0c5bc28f49d1254c47fd463ebe
#
_entry.id   3f04ea0c5bc28f49d1254c47fd463ebe
#
_cell.length_a   1.000
_cell.length_b   1.000
_cell.length_c   1.000
_cell.angle_alpha   90.00
_cell.angle_beta   90.00
_cell.angle_gamma   90.00
#
_symmetry.space_group_name_H-M   'P 1'
#
loop_
_entity.id
_entity.type
_entity.pdbx_description
1 polymer ?
#
loop_
_entity_poly.entity_id
_entity_poly.type
_entity_poly.pdbx_seq_one_letter_code
_entity_poly.pdbx_strand_id
1 'polypeptide(L)'
;VTDDSSDPTPCSSCTPVDPICTDCTITVIPQLPLISITKDGTLDMGADGIANAGDVITYNFVVTNTGNVTLSNVVVNDPLLGLSAIAVTPGTLLPGAVGTASATYTITQDDIDAGQVDNLAVATGTDPNGDPITDDSSDPTPCPSCTPIDPTCTDCTIVEINQNPSIAIVKEATFNDNNGDGFPQAGETITYTFTVTNTGNMSLFDVIVTDPLPGIVLTGGPIDLAVGQSDSTTFTATYTITQADIVFGSVVNQATASAETIDGEVVDDLSDDDSELEDDPTIVILEGCKLTIFNAVSPNGDGSNDIFYIQGIECYPNNTVEVYNRWGIKVYEVNNY
;
A
#
# COMPACT_ATOMS: atom_id res chain seq x y z
N VAL A 1 30.59 -53.29 -67.95
CA VAL A 1 29.36 -52.48 -68.11
C VAL A 1 28.91 -52.08 -66.73
N THR A 2 29.03 -50.80 -66.42
CA THR A 2 28.49 -50.19 -65.17
C THR A 2 27.16 -49.55 -65.52
N ASP A 3 26.06 -49.93 -64.84
CA ASP A 3 24.75 -49.33 -64.99
C ASP A 3 24.46 -48.56 -63.72
N ASP A 4 23.95 -47.33 -63.86
CA ASP A 4 23.59 -46.48 -62.72
C ASP A 4 22.15 -46.84 -62.31
N SER A 5 21.82 -46.69 -61.05
CA SER A 5 20.45 -46.92 -60.49
C SER A 5 19.47 -45.89 -61.02
N SER A 6 18.32 -46.29 -61.54
CA SER A 6 17.22 -45.42 -61.92
C SER A 6 16.11 -45.46 -60.84
N ASP A 7 15.44 -44.30 -60.65
CA ASP A 7 14.26 -44.21 -59.74
C ASP A 7 13.03 -44.76 -60.47
N PRO A 8 12.40 -45.87 -59.99
CA PRO A 8 11.22 -46.44 -60.59
C PRO A 8 9.95 -45.59 -60.38
N THR A 9 9.99 -44.64 -59.47
CA THR A 9 8.88 -43.72 -59.16
C THR A 9 9.40 -42.27 -59.00
N PRO A 10 9.88 -41.66 -60.12
CA PRO A 10 10.51 -40.35 -60.02
C PRO A 10 9.51 -39.28 -59.53
N CYS A 11 9.98 -38.42 -58.57
CA CYS A 11 9.24 -37.26 -58.12
C CYS A 11 9.25 -36.16 -59.22
N SER A 12 8.11 -35.93 -59.87
CA SER A 12 8.02 -35.00 -60.98
C SER A 12 8.24 -33.53 -60.65
N SER A 13 8.17 -33.18 -59.35
CA SER A 13 8.37 -31.81 -58.82
C SER A 13 9.65 -31.63 -57.98
N CYS A 14 10.45 -32.70 -57.82
CA CYS A 14 11.68 -32.62 -57.02
C CYS A 14 12.88 -32.29 -57.90
N THR A 15 13.79 -31.48 -57.38
CA THR A 15 15.10 -31.22 -57.97
C THR A 15 16.19 -31.84 -57.15
N PRO A 16 17.15 -32.60 -57.74
CA PRO A 16 18.29 -33.13 -57.02
C PRO A 16 19.12 -32.03 -56.35
N VAL A 17 19.58 -32.25 -55.14
CA VAL A 17 20.52 -31.35 -54.43
C VAL A 17 21.85 -31.28 -55.20
N ASP A 18 22.30 -32.37 -55.78
CA ASP A 18 23.43 -32.40 -56.69
C ASP A 18 22.94 -32.26 -58.14
N PRO A 19 23.20 -31.18 -58.85
CA PRO A 19 22.76 -30.96 -60.21
C PRO A 19 23.36 -31.91 -61.25
N ILE A 20 24.38 -32.68 -60.88
CA ILE A 20 25.04 -33.70 -61.76
C ILE A 20 24.28 -35.02 -61.70
N CYS A 21 23.47 -35.23 -60.70
CA CYS A 21 22.72 -36.49 -60.54
C CYS A 21 21.41 -36.44 -61.37
N THR A 22 21.43 -37.07 -62.53
CA THR A 22 20.26 -37.05 -63.48
C THR A 22 19.29 -38.20 -63.19
N ASP A 23 19.70 -39.26 -62.47
CA ASP A 23 18.88 -40.45 -62.21
C ASP A 23 18.79 -40.83 -60.70
N CYS A 24 18.92 -39.81 -59.82
CA CYS A 24 18.83 -39.99 -58.39
C CYS A 24 17.44 -40.41 -57.94
N THR A 25 17.38 -41.36 -57.03
CA THR A 25 16.18 -41.59 -56.19
C THR A 25 16.09 -40.45 -55.17
N ILE A 26 15.04 -39.69 -55.22
CA ILE A 26 14.80 -38.53 -54.33
C ILE A 26 13.75 -38.94 -53.32
N THR A 27 14.12 -38.92 -52.06
CA THR A 27 13.23 -39.10 -50.93
C THR A 27 12.98 -37.72 -50.29
N VAL A 28 11.75 -37.24 -50.36
CA VAL A 28 11.34 -35.99 -49.70
C VAL A 28 11.18 -36.24 -48.20
N ILE A 29 11.94 -35.50 -47.39
CA ILE A 29 11.79 -35.53 -45.96
C ILE A 29 10.86 -34.36 -45.58
N PRO A 30 9.68 -34.61 -44.99
CA PRO A 30 8.80 -33.54 -44.53
C PRO A 30 9.50 -32.65 -43.50
N GLN A 31 9.50 -31.33 -43.77
CA GLN A 31 9.96 -30.33 -42.78
C GLN A 31 8.80 -29.95 -41.89
N LEU A 32 9.03 -30.02 -40.58
CA LEU A 32 8.08 -29.66 -39.52
C LEU A 32 8.79 -28.65 -38.59
N PRO A 33 8.87 -27.38 -38.95
CA PRO A 33 9.42 -26.35 -38.09
C PRO A 33 8.47 -26.08 -36.93
N LEU A 34 8.94 -26.19 -35.71
CA LEU A 34 8.20 -25.94 -34.48
C LEU A 34 9.14 -25.32 -33.44
N ILE A 35 8.62 -24.39 -32.68
CA ILE A 35 9.31 -23.73 -31.56
C ILE A 35 8.39 -23.80 -30.33
N SER A 36 8.96 -23.83 -29.13
CA SER A 36 8.22 -23.64 -27.90
C SER A 36 9.00 -22.73 -26.97
N ILE A 37 8.28 -21.97 -26.14
CA ILE A 37 8.86 -21.10 -25.11
C ILE A 37 8.16 -21.29 -23.78
N THR A 38 8.96 -21.37 -22.70
CA THR A 38 8.46 -21.20 -21.32
C THR A 38 9.05 -19.93 -20.74
N LYS A 39 8.29 -19.29 -19.85
CA LYS A 39 8.65 -18.05 -19.17
C LYS A 39 8.33 -18.17 -17.70
N ASP A 40 9.29 -17.86 -16.85
CA ASP A 40 9.17 -17.84 -15.39
C ASP A 40 9.58 -16.46 -14.87
N GLY A 41 8.89 -15.95 -13.84
CA GLY A 41 9.13 -14.64 -13.22
C GLY A 41 9.44 -14.75 -11.74
N THR A 42 10.42 -14.00 -11.27
CA THR A 42 10.78 -13.93 -9.85
C THR A 42 10.91 -12.48 -9.42
N LEU A 43 10.11 -12.07 -8.41
CA LEU A 43 10.19 -10.74 -7.79
C LEU A 43 11.30 -10.73 -6.73
N ASP A 44 12.19 -9.74 -6.80
CA ASP A 44 13.16 -9.40 -5.76
C ASP A 44 12.64 -8.18 -5.00
N MET A 45 12.23 -8.39 -3.75
CA MET A 45 11.69 -7.38 -2.83
C MET A 45 12.78 -6.72 -1.98
N GLY A 46 14.05 -6.94 -2.29
CA GLY A 46 15.15 -6.34 -1.53
C GLY A 46 15.32 -6.93 -0.12
N ALA A 47 15.91 -6.13 0.78
CA ALA A 47 16.30 -6.58 2.12
C ALA A 47 15.16 -6.50 3.15
N ASP A 48 14.15 -5.67 2.91
CA ASP A 48 13.01 -5.49 3.81
C ASP A 48 11.91 -6.55 3.60
N GLY A 49 11.91 -7.21 2.44
CA GLY A 49 10.96 -8.26 2.10
C GLY A 49 9.53 -7.73 1.86
N ILE A 50 9.39 -6.44 1.63
CA ILE A 50 8.14 -5.76 1.30
C ILE A 50 8.20 -5.32 -0.16
N ALA A 51 7.15 -5.56 -0.92
CA ALA A 51 7.07 -5.09 -2.30
C ALA A 51 6.93 -3.57 -2.34
N ASN A 52 7.86 -2.91 -3.03
CA ASN A 52 7.91 -1.45 -3.20
C ASN A 52 7.98 -1.09 -4.68
N ALA A 53 7.40 0.04 -5.06
CA ALA A 53 7.59 0.57 -6.40
C ALA A 53 9.09 0.82 -6.66
N GLY A 54 9.62 0.16 -7.70
CA GLY A 54 11.05 0.15 -8.00
C GLY A 54 11.72 -1.21 -7.81
N ASP A 55 11.10 -2.17 -7.14
CA ASP A 55 11.56 -3.56 -7.07
C ASP A 55 11.51 -4.23 -8.43
N VAL A 56 12.22 -5.33 -8.58
CA VAL A 56 12.49 -5.89 -9.90
C VAL A 56 12.01 -7.33 -10.04
N ILE A 57 11.18 -7.56 -11.06
CA ILE A 57 10.89 -8.92 -11.54
C ILE A 57 11.96 -9.30 -12.57
N THR A 58 12.61 -10.44 -12.37
CA THR A 58 13.48 -11.07 -13.36
C THR A 58 12.70 -12.16 -14.09
N TYR A 59 12.50 -11.99 -15.39
CA TYR A 59 11.92 -13.00 -16.27
C TYR A 59 13.01 -13.84 -16.92
N ASN A 60 12.86 -15.16 -16.86
CA ASN A 60 13.71 -16.14 -17.50
C ASN A 60 12.97 -16.86 -18.61
N PHE A 61 13.53 -16.89 -19.81
CA PHE A 61 12.94 -17.51 -20.99
C PHE A 61 13.74 -18.74 -21.38
N VAL A 62 13.04 -19.84 -21.67
CA VAL A 62 13.63 -21.07 -22.21
C VAL A 62 12.94 -21.39 -23.53
N VAL A 63 13.68 -21.30 -24.63
CA VAL A 63 13.18 -21.52 -25.98
C VAL A 63 13.71 -22.85 -26.50
N THR A 64 12.83 -23.72 -26.98
CA THR A 64 13.18 -25.06 -27.48
C THR A 64 12.74 -25.19 -28.94
N ASN A 65 13.63 -25.69 -29.81
CA ASN A 65 13.26 -26.13 -31.15
C ASN A 65 12.63 -27.54 -31.03
N THR A 66 11.33 -27.62 -31.06
CA THR A 66 10.54 -28.87 -30.99
C THR A 66 10.29 -29.49 -32.36
N GLY A 67 10.75 -28.84 -33.43
CA GLY A 67 10.64 -29.30 -34.80
C GLY A 67 11.81 -30.20 -35.23
N ASN A 68 11.84 -30.51 -36.55
CA ASN A 68 12.86 -31.35 -37.17
C ASN A 68 13.82 -30.57 -38.09
N VAL A 69 13.74 -29.24 -38.13
CA VAL A 69 14.64 -28.39 -38.94
C VAL A 69 15.32 -27.36 -38.02
N THR A 70 16.48 -26.89 -38.47
CA THR A 70 17.21 -25.85 -37.75
C THR A 70 16.45 -24.53 -37.80
N LEU A 71 16.29 -23.85 -36.65
CA LEU A 71 15.76 -22.50 -36.55
C LEU A 71 16.93 -21.50 -36.38
N SER A 72 16.88 -20.40 -37.10
CA SER A 72 17.85 -19.30 -37.00
C SER A 72 17.19 -18.03 -36.52
N ASN A 73 17.98 -17.00 -36.12
CA ASN A 73 17.49 -15.70 -35.64
C ASN A 73 16.45 -15.82 -34.54
N VAL A 74 16.68 -16.74 -33.59
CA VAL A 74 15.73 -16.95 -32.51
C VAL A 74 15.83 -15.79 -31.52
N VAL A 75 14.67 -15.13 -31.29
CA VAL A 75 14.50 -14.00 -30.38
C VAL A 75 13.20 -14.15 -29.57
N VAL A 76 13.09 -13.42 -28.48
CA VAL A 76 11.86 -13.27 -27.69
C VAL A 76 11.40 -11.82 -27.80
N ASN A 77 10.11 -11.63 -28.02
CA ASN A 77 9.43 -10.33 -27.99
C ASN A 77 8.56 -10.29 -26.74
N ASP A 78 8.70 -9.25 -25.93
CA ASP A 78 7.93 -9.09 -24.69
C ASP A 78 7.36 -7.67 -24.66
N PRO A 79 6.03 -7.51 -24.89
CA PRO A 79 5.37 -6.21 -24.96
C PRO A 79 5.41 -5.44 -23.64
N LEU A 80 5.26 -6.14 -22.48
CA LEU A 80 5.28 -5.51 -21.16
C LEU A 80 6.64 -4.83 -20.92
N LEU A 81 7.72 -5.49 -21.33
CA LEU A 81 9.07 -4.96 -21.18
C LEU A 81 9.41 -3.88 -22.22
N GLY A 82 8.53 -3.66 -23.20
CA GLY A 82 8.81 -2.79 -24.35
C GLY A 82 9.95 -3.29 -25.24
N LEU A 83 10.30 -4.58 -25.17
CA LEU A 83 11.44 -5.18 -25.86
C LEU A 83 10.97 -6.06 -27.03
N SER A 84 11.45 -5.76 -28.23
CA SER A 84 11.05 -6.44 -29.47
C SER A 84 12.10 -7.43 -30.02
N ALA A 85 13.21 -7.67 -29.35
CA ALA A 85 14.23 -8.61 -29.80
C ALA A 85 15.19 -8.97 -28.67
N ILE A 86 14.69 -9.60 -27.61
CA ILE A 86 15.55 -10.16 -26.57
C ILE A 86 16.33 -11.32 -27.19
N ALA A 87 17.64 -11.23 -27.19
CA ALA A 87 18.51 -12.21 -27.85
C ALA A 87 18.51 -13.54 -27.09
N VAL A 88 18.13 -14.61 -27.74
CA VAL A 88 18.24 -16.00 -27.23
C VAL A 88 19.67 -16.53 -27.48
N THR A 89 20.24 -17.20 -26.50
CA THR A 89 21.57 -17.79 -26.59
C THR A 89 21.50 -19.30 -26.42
N PRO A 90 21.91 -20.09 -27.41
CA PRO A 90 22.33 -19.69 -28.78
C PRO A 90 21.15 -19.22 -29.63
N GLY A 91 21.35 -18.26 -30.56
CA GLY A 91 20.32 -17.72 -31.47
C GLY A 91 20.03 -18.60 -32.69
N THR A 92 20.71 -19.77 -32.81
CA THR A 92 20.42 -20.83 -33.79
C THR A 92 20.20 -22.12 -33.03
N LEU A 93 19.04 -22.73 -33.22
CA LEU A 93 18.65 -23.94 -32.54
C LEU A 93 18.51 -25.12 -33.50
N LEU A 94 19.36 -26.13 -33.33
CA LEU A 94 19.20 -27.42 -33.98
C LEU A 94 17.91 -28.13 -33.45
N PRO A 95 17.37 -29.11 -34.17
CA PRO A 95 16.27 -29.95 -33.65
C PRO A 95 16.55 -30.49 -32.26
N GLY A 96 15.65 -30.23 -31.30
CA GLY A 96 15.79 -30.56 -29.88
C GLY A 96 16.71 -29.67 -29.07
N ALA A 97 17.36 -28.66 -29.67
CA ALA A 97 18.22 -27.74 -28.94
C ALA A 97 17.41 -26.68 -28.16
N VAL A 98 18.02 -26.23 -27.05
CA VAL A 98 17.46 -25.23 -26.15
C VAL A 98 18.34 -23.98 -26.16
N GLY A 99 17.70 -22.83 -26.15
CA GLY A 99 18.34 -21.53 -25.92
C GLY A 99 17.66 -20.80 -24.75
N THR A 100 18.37 -19.89 -24.14
CA THR A 100 17.88 -19.12 -22.98
C THR A 100 18.03 -17.62 -23.20
N ALA A 101 17.16 -16.86 -22.54
CA ALA A 101 17.25 -15.41 -22.44
C ALA A 101 16.75 -14.96 -21.07
N SER A 102 17.04 -13.74 -20.66
CA SER A 102 16.47 -13.11 -19.48
C SER A 102 16.28 -11.62 -19.71
N ALA A 103 15.30 -11.04 -19.01
CA ALA A 103 15.03 -9.60 -18.99
C ALA A 103 14.39 -9.23 -17.66
N THR A 104 14.42 -7.93 -17.33
CA THR A 104 13.88 -7.43 -16.06
C THR A 104 12.74 -6.43 -16.29
N TYR A 105 11.80 -6.42 -15.34
CA TYR A 105 10.73 -5.45 -15.25
C TYR A 105 10.79 -4.77 -13.88
N THR A 106 10.68 -3.46 -13.83
CA THR A 106 10.61 -2.69 -12.60
C THR A 106 9.14 -2.48 -12.26
N ILE A 107 8.68 -3.00 -11.12
CA ILE A 107 7.28 -2.86 -10.71
C ILE A 107 6.95 -1.41 -10.36
N THR A 108 5.72 -1.04 -10.62
CA THR A 108 5.13 0.27 -10.32
C THR A 108 4.20 0.18 -9.12
N GLN A 109 3.73 1.33 -8.62
CA GLN A 109 2.70 1.34 -7.58
C GLN A 109 1.39 0.71 -8.09
N ASP A 110 1.04 0.95 -9.36
CA ASP A 110 -0.16 0.38 -9.96
C ASP A 110 -0.11 -1.17 -9.97
N ASP A 111 1.08 -1.78 -10.14
CA ASP A 111 1.26 -3.23 -10.08
C ASP A 111 1.07 -3.76 -8.65
N ILE A 112 1.55 -3.01 -7.65
CA ILE A 112 1.36 -3.36 -6.23
C ILE A 112 -0.12 -3.24 -5.87
N ASP A 113 -0.76 -2.15 -6.25
CA ASP A 113 -2.20 -1.92 -6.00
C ASP A 113 -3.07 -2.96 -6.72
N ALA A 114 -2.61 -3.50 -7.87
CA ALA A 114 -3.25 -4.61 -8.58
C ALA A 114 -2.97 -6.00 -7.95
N GLY A 115 -1.95 -6.14 -7.10
CA GLY A 115 -1.56 -7.37 -6.41
C GLY A 115 -0.82 -8.39 -7.28
N GLN A 116 -0.56 -8.11 -8.57
CA GLN A 116 0.14 -9.01 -9.48
C GLN A 116 0.62 -8.31 -10.76
N VAL A 117 1.55 -8.95 -11.46
CA VAL A 117 1.94 -8.59 -12.82
C VAL A 117 1.69 -9.77 -13.75
N ASP A 118 0.86 -9.57 -14.76
CA ASP A 118 0.61 -10.52 -15.83
C ASP A 118 1.53 -10.23 -17.02
N ASN A 119 2.22 -11.23 -17.54
CA ASN A 119 3.11 -11.03 -18.66
C ASN A 119 3.09 -12.20 -19.64
N LEU A 120 2.95 -11.88 -20.94
CA LEU A 120 3.02 -12.82 -22.06
C LEU A 120 4.15 -12.40 -23.01
N ALA A 121 4.98 -13.36 -23.42
CA ALA A 121 6.02 -13.14 -24.41
C ALA A 121 5.84 -14.08 -25.59
N VAL A 122 6.47 -13.75 -26.72
CA VAL A 122 6.43 -14.54 -27.95
C VAL A 122 7.82 -14.86 -28.42
N ALA A 123 8.15 -16.15 -28.56
CA ALA A 123 9.36 -16.57 -29.27
C ALA A 123 9.15 -16.53 -30.78
N THR A 124 10.17 -16.11 -31.51
CA THR A 124 10.21 -16.11 -32.97
C THR A 124 11.51 -16.71 -33.45
N GLY A 125 11.45 -17.64 -34.36
CA GLY A 125 12.60 -18.19 -35.09
C GLY A 125 12.32 -18.23 -36.59
N THR A 126 13.38 -18.37 -37.41
CA THR A 126 13.26 -18.46 -38.86
C THR A 126 13.68 -19.86 -39.32
N ASP A 127 12.81 -20.51 -40.10
CA ASP A 127 13.07 -21.82 -40.67
C ASP A 127 14.05 -21.75 -41.85
N PRO A 128 14.47 -22.87 -42.47
CA PRO A 128 15.40 -22.88 -43.62
C PRO A 128 14.80 -22.27 -44.90
N ASN A 129 13.47 -22.12 -45.00
CA ASN A 129 12.78 -21.48 -46.12
C ASN A 129 12.70 -19.97 -45.99
N GLY A 130 13.01 -19.43 -44.79
CA GLY A 130 12.89 -18.01 -44.48
C GLY A 130 11.53 -17.66 -43.85
N ASP A 131 10.71 -18.65 -43.50
CA ASP A 131 9.42 -18.41 -42.87
C ASP A 131 9.55 -18.22 -41.35
N PRO A 132 8.83 -17.27 -40.72
CA PRO A 132 8.82 -17.09 -39.27
C PRO A 132 7.99 -18.19 -38.60
N ILE A 133 8.52 -18.75 -37.53
CA ILE A 133 7.87 -19.71 -36.63
C ILE A 133 7.75 -19.05 -35.28
N THR A 134 6.52 -19.05 -34.69
CA THR A 134 6.25 -18.37 -33.42
C THR A 134 5.56 -19.29 -32.43
N ASP A 135 5.71 -18.97 -31.15
CA ASP A 135 5.00 -19.60 -30.04
C ASP A 135 4.83 -18.59 -28.90
N ASP A 136 3.66 -18.61 -28.26
CA ASP A 136 3.38 -17.79 -27.07
C ASP A 136 3.95 -18.48 -25.83
N SER A 137 4.46 -17.69 -24.87
CA SER A 137 5.07 -18.24 -23.65
C SER A 137 4.02 -18.92 -22.77
N SER A 138 4.41 -20.04 -22.18
CA SER A 138 3.64 -20.69 -21.12
C SER A 138 4.42 -20.64 -19.79
N ASP A 139 3.69 -20.56 -18.68
CA ASP A 139 4.26 -20.58 -17.35
C ASP A 139 4.58 -22.02 -16.93
N PRO A 140 5.86 -22.39 -16.64
CA PRO A 140 6.22 -23.71 -16.18
C PRO A 140 5.78 -23.99 -14.73
N THR A 141 5.49 -22.95 -13.95
CA THR A 141 5.09 -23.00 -12.54
C THR A 141 3.83 -22.17 -12.27
N PRO A 142 2.73 -22.41 -13.00
CA PRO A 142 1.55 -21.56 -12.92
C PRO A 142 0.99 -21.48 -11.52
N CYS A 143 0.57 -20.28 -11.10
CA CYS A 143 -0.17 -20.06 -9.87
C CYS A 143 -1.59 -20.65 -9.99
N PRO A 144 -1.95 -21.72 -9.22
CA PRO A 144 -3.26 -22.38 -9.39
C PRO A 144 -4.45 -21.53 -8.91
N SER A 145 -4.20 -20.53 -8.07
CA SER A 145 -5.22 -19.65 -7.47
C SER A 145 -5.32 -18.30 -8.17
N CYS A 146 -4.32 -17.94 -8.99
CA CYS A 146 -4.30 -16.64 -9.67
C CYS A 146 -5.26 -16.64 -10.86
N THR A 147 -5.86 -15.49 -11.08
CA THR A 147 -6.63 -15.19 -12.29
C THR A 147 -5.95 -14.02 -13.01
N PRO A 148 -5.68 -14.11 -14.32
CA PRO A 148 -5.11 -12.98 -15.03
C PRO A 148 -5.99 -11.73 -14.91
N ILE A 149 -5.35 -10.56 -14.81
CA ILE A 149 -6.03 -9.26 -14.85
C ILE A 149 -6.73 -9.10 -16.21
N ASP A 150 -6.04 -9.49 -17.29
CA ASP A 150 -6.68 -9.62 -18.61
C ASP A 150 -7.20 -11.06 -18.79
N PRO A 151 -8.54 -11.27 -18.76
CA PRO A 151 -9.12 -12.61 -18.87
C PRO A 151 -8.87 -13.26 -20.23
N THR A 152 -8.34 -12.54 -21.22
CA THR A 152 -7.98 -13.08 -22.54
C THR A 152 -6.59 -13.72 -22.54
N CYS A 153 -5.76 -13.45 -21.52
CA CYS A 153 -4.44 -14.03 -21.38
C CYS A 153 -4.49 -15.38 -20.65
N THR A 154 -4.63 -16.44 -21.41
CA THR A 154 -4.79 -17.80 -20.87
C THR A 154 -3.48 -18.47 -20.45
N ASP A 155 -2.35 -17.98 -20.96
CA ASP A 155 -1.00 -18.55 -20.77
C ASP A 155 -0.01 -17.53 -20.20
N CYS A 156 -0.50 -16.46 -19.54
CA CYS A 156 0.36 -15.47 -18.88
C CYS A 156 1.16 -16.10 -17.73
N THR A 157 2.42 -15.68 -17.64
CA THR A 157 3.18 -15.79 -16.40
C THR A 157 2.67 -14.73 -15.44
N ILE A 158 2.14 -15.16 -14.28
CA ILE A 158 1.62 -14.29 -13.23
C ILE A 158 2.62 -14.26 -12.07
N VAL A 159 3.08 -13.06 -11.74
CA VAL A 159 3.91 -12.82 -10.57
C VAL A 159 3.07 -12.11 -9.52
N GLU A 160 2.71 -12.82 -8.44
CA GLU A 160 1.96 -12.25 -7.30
C GLU A 160 2.81 -11.23 -6.55
N ILE A 161 2.18 -10.15 -6.11
CA ILE A 161 2.77 -9.10 -5.29
C ILE A 161 2.04 -9.04 -3.95
N ASN A 162 2.77 -9.20 -2.85
CA ASN A 162 2.17 -9.13 -1.52
C ASN A 162 1.72 -7.70 -1.20
N GLN A 163 0.45 -7.57 -0.87
CA GLN A 163 -0.19 -6.34 -0.44
C GLN A 163 -0.26 -6.29 1.09
N ASN A 164 0.15 -5.16 1.66
CA ASN A 164 0.12 -4.90 3.10
C ASN A 164 -0.42 -3.48 3.32
N PRO A 165 -1.72 -3.25 3.16
CA PRO A 165 -2.32 -1.95 3.41
C PRO A 165 -2.28 -1.64 4.90
N SER A 166 -1.93 -0.41 5.26
CA SER A 166 -1.87 0.05 6.65
C SER A 166 -1.97 1.57 6.72
N ILE A 167 -2.66 2.06 7.74
CA ILE A 167 -2.77 3.48 8.06
C ILE A 167 -2.36 3.68 9.52
N ALA A 168 -1.84 4.86 9.84
CA ALA A 168 -1.59 5.28 11.22
C ALA A 168 -2.14 6.69 11.44
N ILE A 169 -2.57 6.99 12.68
CA ILE A 169 -3.07 8.31 13.05
C ILE A 169 -2.50 8.77 14.39
N VAL A 170 -1.87 9.95 14.40
CA VAL A 170 -1.46 10.67 15.61
C VAL A 170 -2.44 11.81 15.88
N LYS A 171 -2.85 11.98 17.13
CA LYS A 171 -3.79 13.00 17.58
C LYS A 171 -3.20 13.83 18.69
N GLU A 172 -2.92 15.08 18.40
CA GLU A 172 -2.42 16.06 19.37
C GLU A 172 -3.54 16.97 19.87
N ALA A 173 -3.41 17.49 21.07
CA ALA A 173 -4.39 18.37 21.69
C ALA A 173 -3.76 19.67 22.19
N THR A 174 -4.48 20.79 21.99
CA THR A 174 -4.14 22.09 22.54
C THR A 174 -5.32 22.65 23.32
N PHE A 175 -5.12 22.93 24.61
CA PHE A 175 -6.07 23.69 25.41
C PHE A 175 -6.06 25.16 25.00
N ASN A 176 -7.22 25.75 24.78
CA ASN A 176 -7.39 27.15 24.45
C ASN A 176 -7.98 27.90 25.65
N ASP A 177 -7.10 28.63 26.35
CA ASP A 177 -7.49 29.56 27.43
C ASP A 177 -8.06 30.83 26.76
N ASN A 178 -9.36 30.88 26.60
CA ASN A 178 -10.04 31.95 25.86
C ASN A 178 -10.12 33.29 26.64
N ASN A 179 -10.05 33.24 27.96
CA ASN A 179 -10.13 34.44 28.82
C ASN A 179 -8.75 34.93 29.31
N GLY A 180 -7.69 34.08 29.18
CA GLY A 180 -6.31 34.42 29.50
C GLY A 180 -6.01 34.40 30.99
N ASP A 181 -6.79 33.69 31.81
CA ASP A 181 -6.59 33.61 33.26
C ASP A 181 -5.70 32.46 33.72
N GLY A 182 -5.34 31.55 32.81
CA GLY A 182 -4.45 30.40 33.05
C GLY A 182 -5.15 29.20 33.69
N PHE A 183 -6.48 29.19 33.82
CA PHE A 183 -7.23 28.12 34.43
C PHE A 183 -8.28 27.56 33.46
N PRO A 184 -8.39 26.22 33.29
CA PRO A 184 -9.42 25.65 32.45
C PRO A 184 -10.82 25.82 33.06
N GLN A 185 -11.77 26.25 32.20
CA GLN A 185 -13.12 26.55 32.62
C GLN A 185 -14.15 25.91 31.66
N ALA A 186 -15.35 25.64 32.16
CA ALA A 186 -16.44 25.20 31.32
C ALA A 186 -16.80 26.28 30.29
N GLY A 187 -16.87 25.87 29.02
CA GLY A 187 -17.11 26.77 27.88
C GLY A 187 -15.84 27.15 27.10
N GLU A 188 -14.68 26.91 27.63
CA GLU A 188 -13.41 26.98 26.89
C GLU A 188 -13.25 25.76 26.00
N THR A 189 -12.24 25.76 25.13
CA THR A 189 -12.12 24.73 24.09
C THR A 189 -10.78 23.99 24.11
N ILE A 190 -10.83 22.77 23.62
CA ILE A 190 -9.64 22.00 23.21
C ILE A 190 -9.70 21.88 21.70
N THR A 191 -8.59 22.22 21.04
CA THR A 191 -8.39 21.96 19.62
C THR A 191 -7.57 20.69 19.47
N TYR A 192 -8.05 19.76 18.65
CA TYR A 192 -7.34 18.56 18.25
C TYR A 192 -6.87 18.70 16.82
N THR A 193 -5.63 18.31 16.56
CA THR A 193 -5.03 18.18 15.23
C THR A 193 -4.67 16.73 15.00
N PHE A 194 -4.81 16.27 13.75
CA PHE A 194 -4.59 14.89 13.39
C PHE A 194 -3.53 14.81 12.31
N THR A 195 -2.60 13.89 12.46
CA THR A 195 -1.68 13.48 11.40
C THR A 195 -2.03 12.06 11.00
N VAL A 196 -2.47 11.87 9.76
CA VAL A 196 -2.76 10.56 9.19
C VAL A 196 -1.65 10.19 8.22
N THR A 197 -1.12 8.97 8.31
CA THR A 197 0.00 8.47 7.50
C THR A 197 -0.36 7.14 6.86
N ASN A 198 -0.12 6.99 5.57
CA ASN A 198 -0.14 5.69 4.91
C ASN A 198 1.17 4.96 5.22
N THR A 199 1.12 3.99 6.10
CA THR A 199 2.27 3.18 6.55
C THR A 199 2.40 1.85 5.82
N GLY A 200 1.45 1.54 4.93
CA GLY A 200 1.43 0.34 4.10
C GLY A 200 2.18 0.48 2.78
N ASN A 201 2.02 -0.53 1.91
CA ASN A 201 2.58 -0.53 0.56
C ASN A 201 1.52 -0.36 -0.55
N MET A 202 0.26 -0.11 -0.20
CA MET A 202 -0.83 0.17 -1.12
C MET A 202 -1.28 1.63 -1.05
N SER A 203 -1.79 2.15 -2.16
CA SER A 203 -2.49 3.44 -2.17
C SER A 203 -3.78 3.37 -1.34
N LEU A 204 -4.05 4.39 -0.52
CA LEU A 204 -5.24 4.50 0.31
C LEU A 204 -6.16 5.60 -0.22
N PHE A 205 -7.44 5.29 -0.28
CA PHE A 205 -8.50 6.16 -0.79
C PHE A 205 -9.54 6.46 0.29
N ASP A 206 -10.26 7.57 0.12
CA ASP A 206 -11.36 7.96 0.99
C ASP A 206 -10.99 7.94 2.48
N VAL A 207 -9.76 8.35 2.81
CA VAL A 207 -9.30 8.46 4.20
C VAL A 207 -10.21 9.42 4.96
N ILE A 208 -10.79 8.94 6.05
CA ILE A 208 -11.63 9.70 6.97
C ILE A 208 -11.15 9.53 8.41
N VAL A 209 -11.44 10.53 9.23
CA VAL A 209 -11.25 10.45 10.68
C VAL A 209 -12.63 10.50 11.35
N THR A 210 -12.84 9.67 12.35
CA THR A 210 -14.03 9.66 13.22
C THR A 210 -13.62 9.82 14.66
N ASP A 211 -14.40 10.52 15.45
CA ASP A 211 -14.11 10.77 16.85
C ASP A 211 -15.39 10.58 17.68
N PRO A 212 -15.43 9.61 18.61
CA PRO A 212 -16.64 9.27 19.37
C PRO A 212 -16.90 10.20 20.57
N LEU A 213 -16.01 11.18 20.88
CA LEU A 213 -16.19 12.07 22.03
C LEU A 213 -17.48 12.89 21.88
N PRO A 214 -18.44 12.77 22.83
CA PRO A 214 -19.73 13.47 22.72
C PRO A 214 -19.54 14.99 22.70
N GLY A 215 -20.07 15.65 21.68
CA GLY A 215 -19.99 17.12 21.54
C GLY A 215 -18.74 17.64 20.83
N ILE A 216 -17.87 16.75 20.33
CA ILE A 216 -16.78 17.17 19.47
C ILE A 216 -17.31 17.62 18.10
N VAL A 217 -16.67 18.61 17.51
CA VAL A 217 -16.93 19.09 16.15
C VAL A 217 -15.70 18.82 15.31
N LEU A 218 -15.76 17.75 14.52
CA LEU A 218 -14.69 17.34 13.62
C LEU A 218 -14.96 17.86 12.21
N THR A 219 -13.91 18.30 11.52
CA THR A 219 -13.95 18.80 10.14
C THR A 219 -12.80 18.21 9.33
N GLY A 220 -13.00 18.08 8.02
CA GLY A 220 -12.00 17.62 7.06
C GLY A 220 -12.38 16.33 6.36
N GLY A 221 -11.64 16.01 5.27
CA GLY A 221 -11.77 14.80 4.48
C GLY A 221 -13.01 14.69 3.59
N PRO A 222 -13.12 13.55 2.85
CA PRO A 222 -12.08 12.53 2.71
C PRO A 222 -10.88 12.99 1.89
N ILE A 223 -9.75 12.30 2.01
CA ILE A 223 -8.54 12.51 1.21
C ILE A 223 -7.96 11.17 0.75
N ASP A 224 -7.08 11.20 -0.26
CA ASP A 224 -6.33 10.04 -0.69
C ASP A 224 -4.86 10.17 -0.21
N LEU A 225 -4.23 9.05 0.15
CA LEU A 225 -2.84 9.01 0.57
C LEU A 225 -2.05 8.00 -0.26
N ALA A 226 -1.05 8.48 -0.99
CA ALA A 226 -0.05 7.62 -1.60
C ALA A 226 0.81 6.93 -0.51
N VAL A 227 1.50 5.86 -0.89
CA VAL A 227 2.41 5.13 0.01
C VAL A 227 3.43 6.07 0.65
N GLY A 228 3.55 6.01 1.98
CA GLY A 228 4.44 6.85 2.77
C GLY A 228 4.03 8.32 2.87
N GLN A 229 2.87 8.71 2.35
CA GLN A 229 2.36 10.07 2.46
C GLN A 229 1.69 10.29 3.82
N SER A 230 1.92 11.48 4.40
CA SER A 230 1.25 11.97 5.61
C SER A 230 0.49 13.26 5.32
N ASP A 231 -0.66 13.44 5.96
CA ASP A 231 -1.40 14.71 6.03
C ASP A 231 -1.63 15.12 7.48
N SER A 232 -1.24 16.34 7.83
CA SER A 232 -1.40 16.93 9.17
C SER A 232 -2.27 18.20 9.16
N THR A 233 -2.95 18.49 8.06
CA THR A 233 -3.61 19.77 7.85
C THR A 233 -5.10 19.68 7.57
N THR A 234 -5.55 18.58 7.03
CA THR A 234 -6.94 18.42 6.58
C THR A 234 -7.90 18.21 7.75
N PHE A 235 -7.53 17.35 8.72
CA PHE A 235 -8.43 16.98 9.80
C PHE A 235 -8.16 17.81 11.05
N THR A 236 -9.21 18.45 11.56
CA THR A 236 -9.16 19.18 12.83
C THR A 236 -10.46 18.98 13.60
N ALA A 237 -10.39 19.01 14.94
CA ALA A 237 -11.59 18.95 15.76
C ALA A 237 -11.52 19.96 16.90
N THR A 238 -12.70 20.40 17.35
CA THR A 238 -12.84 21.27 18.50
C THR A 238 -13.83 20.67 19.48
N TYR A 239 -13.44 20.61 20.75
CA TYR A 239 -14.27 20.16 21.86
C TYR A 239 -14.48 21.33 22.84
N THR A 240 -15.70 21.52 23.29
CA THR A 240 -16.02 22.51 24.34
C THR A 240 -16.01 21.83 25.69
N ILE A 241 -15.13 22.27 26.58
CA ILE A 241 -14.98 21.76 27.95
C ILE A 241 -16.28 21.93 28.71
N THR A 242 -16.75 20.86 29.34
CA THR A 242 -17.94 20.83 30.17
C THR A 242 -17.60 20.98 31.65
N GLN A 243 -18.59 21.31 32.47
CA GLN A 243 -18.42 21.32 33.93
C GLN A 243 -18.07 19.92 34.47
N ALA A 244 -18.51 18.84 33.83
CA ALA A 244 -18.18 17.48 34.23
C ALA A 244 -16.69 17.19 34.03
N ASP A 245 -16.08 17.68 32.95
CA ASP A 245 -14.64 17.51 32.66
C ASP A 245 -13.80 18.23 33.71
N ILE A 246 -14.21 19.45 34.09
CA ILE A 246 -13.56 20.21 35.16
C ILE A 246 -13.59 19.45 36.49
N VAL A 247 -14.73 18.86 36.84
CA VAL A 247 -14.88 18.04 38.05
C VAL A 247 -14.06 16.74 37.98
N PHE A 248 -13.97 16.13 36.78
CA PHE A 248 -13.18 14.93 36.55
C PHE A 248 -11.67 15.22 36.55
N GLY A 249 -11.27 16.41 36.08
CA GLY A 249 -9.89 16.91 36.05
C GLY A 249 -9.13 16.58 34.78
N SER A 250 -9.79 16.00 33.77
CA SER A 250 -9.18 15.74 32.46
C SER A 250 -10.24 15.46 31.38
N VAL A 251 -9.84 15.61 30.12
CA VAL A 251 -10.55 15.10 28.95
C VAL A 251 -9.69 14.00 28.32
N VAL A 252 -10.27 12.82 28.15
CA VAL A 252 -9.64 11.67 27.50
C VAL A 252 -10.35 11.46 26.16
N ASN A 253 -9.60 11.40 25.08
CA ASN A 253 -10.17 11.32 23.75
C ASN A 253 -9.31 10.46 22.81
N GLN A 254 -9.96 9.58 22.05
CA GLN A 254 -9.34 8.73 21.05
C GLN A 254 -10.18 8.75 19.77
N ALA A 255 -9.55 8.94 18.62
CA ALA A 255 -10.17 8.94 17.30
C ALA A 255 -9.80 7.67 16.54
N THR A 256 -10.43 7.46 15.40
CA THR A 256 -10.10 6.39 14.47
C THR A 256 -9.92 6.98 13.07
N ALA A 257 -8.81 6.68 12.41
CA ALA A 257 -8.67 6.85 10.96
C ALA A 257 -9.15 5.58 10.26
N SER A 258 -9.77 5.73 9.10
CA SER A 258 -10.19 4.62 8.25
C SER A 258 -10.00 4.99 6.79
N ALA A 259 -9.60 4.03 5.97
CA ALA A 259 -9.37 4.20 4.54
C ALA A 259 -9.76 2.92 3.78
N GLU A 260 -9.91 3.04 2.45
CA GLU A 260 -10.16 1.92 1.56
C GLU A 260 -8.99 1.74 0.59
N THR A 261 -8.68 0.49 0.25
CA THR A 261 -7.81 0.15 -0.87
C THR A 261 -8.58 0.17 -2.19
N ILE A 262 -7.90 0.05 -3.33
CA ILE A 262 -8.55 0.06 -4.65
C ILE A 262 -9.55 -1.09 -4.85
N ASP A 263 -9.35 -2.22 -4.19
CA ASP A 263 -10.21 -3.40 -4.22
C ASP A 263 -11.31 -3.39 -3.14
N GLY A 264 -11.36 -2.31 -2.32
CA GLY A 264 -12.39 -2.08 -1.31
C GLY A 264 -12.11 -2.76 0.05
N GLU A 265 -10.88 -3.19 0.31
CA GLU A 265 -10.46 -3.57 1.65
C GLU A 265 -10.40 -2.32 2.54
N VAL A 266 -10.95 -2.42 3.76
CA VAL A 266 -10.93 -1.34 4.74
C VAL A 266 -9.80 -1.56 5.73
N VAL A 267 -8.99 -0.53 5.92
CA VAL A 267 -7.97 -0.47 6.97
C VAL A 267 -8.32 0.64 7.95
N ASP A 268 -8.07 0.41 9.22
CA ASP A 268 -8.32 1.38 10.28
C ASP A 268 -7.22 1.35 11.34
N ASP A 269 -7.11 2.48 12.05
CA ASP A 269 -6.16 2.67 13.14
C ASP A 269 -6.75 3.59 14.21
N LEU A 270 -6.45 3.28 15.49
CA LEU A 270 -6.82 4.09 16.64
C LEU A 270 -5.73 5.13 16.92
N SER A 271 -6.15 6.38 17.18
CA SER A 271 -5.18 7.45 17.39
C SER A 271 -4.33 7.25 18.64
N ASP A 272 -3.05 7.55 18.48
CA ASP A 272 -2.05 7.70 19.51
C ASP A 272 -1.84 9.19 19.84
N ASP A 273 -1.27 9.51 20.99
CA ASP A 273 -1.04 10.89 21.41
C ASP A 273 0.34 11.46 20.97
N ASP A 274 1.31 10.60 20.60
CA ASP A 274 2.67 11.04 20.25
C ASP A 274 3.41 10.19 19.19
N SER A 275 2.89 9.01 18.81
CA SER A 275 3.56 8.10 17.87
C SER A 275 2.61 7.45 16.86
N GLU A 276 3.14 6.67 15.91
CA GLU A 276 2.37 5.88 14.93
C GLU A 276 2.35 4.38 15.30
N LEU A 277 2.76 4.01 16.51
CA LEU A 277 3.05 2.60 16.88
C LEU A 277 2.20 2.08 18.04
N GLU A 278 1.47 2.96 18.71
CA GLU A 278 0.69 2.67 19.90
C GLU A 278 -0.76 3.11 19.69
N ASP A 279 -1.65 2.79 20.62
CA ASP A 279 -3.08 3.13 20.56
C ASP A 279 -3.50 3.87 21.85
N ASP A 280 -2.66 4.75 22.37
CA ASP A 280 -2.90 5.47 23.61
C ASP A 280 -3.79 6.71 23.38
N PRO A 281 -4.85 6.92 24.20
CA PRO A 281 -5.73 8.07 24.03
C PRO A 281 -5.04 9.37 24.40
N THR A 282 -5.31 10.43 23.65
CA THR A 282 -4.88 11.79 23.97
C THR A 282 -5.55 12.28 25.24
N ILE A 283 -4.77 12.69 26.24
CA ILE A 283 -5.24 13.14 27.54
C ILE A 283 -4.91 14.62 27.75
N VAL A 284 -5.92 15.45 27.92
CA VAL A 284 -5.77 16.85 28.32
C VAL A 284 -6.06 16.98 29.81
N ILE A 285 -5.04 17.27 30.61
CA ILE A 285 -5.18 17.46 32.04
C ILE A 285 -5.72 18.87 32.31
N LEU A 286 -6.78 18.96 33.09
CA LEU A 286 -7.44 20.21 33.53
C LEU A 286 -7.05 20.50 34.98
N GLU A 287 -5.73 20.74 35.19
CA GLU A 287 -5.21 20.97 36.53
C GLU A 287 -5.58 22.35 37.09
N GLY A 288 -5.59 22.47 38.41
CA GLY A 288 -5.87 23.70 39.14
C GLY A 288 -7.32 23.88 39.56
N CYS A 289 -8.26 23.11 38.96
CA CYS A 289 -9.70 23.26 39.18
C CYS A 289 -10.27 22.42 40.32
N LYS A 290 -9.43 21.64 41.01
CA LYS A 290 -9.87 20.88 42.19
C LYS A 290 -10.19 21.82 43.33
N LEU A 291 -11.47 21.94 43.69
CA LEU A 291 -11.88 22.74 44.83
C LEU A 291 -11.27 22.22 46.12
N THR A 292 -10.46 23.05 46.75
CA THR A 292 -9.92 22.80 48.09
C THR A 292 -10.33 23.93 49.01
N ILE A 293 -11.15 23.62 50.00
CA ILE A 293 -11.61 24.58 51.01
C ILE A 293 -10.72 24.42 52.23
N PHE A 294 -9.97 25.45 52.55
CA PHE A 294 -9.16 25.48 53.78
C PHE A 294 -10.04 25.81 54.97
N ASN A 295 -9.98 25.02 55.99
CA ASN A 295 -10.86 25.09 57.15
C ASN A 295 -10.35 26.05 58.26
N ALA A 296 -9.29 26.81 58.03
CA ALA A 296 -8.73 27.77 58.97
C ALA A 296 -8.51 29.13 58.28
N VAL A 297 -9.08 30.17 58.86
CA VAL A 297 -8.80 31.56 58.53
C VAL A 297 -8.52 32.30 59.84
N SER A 298 -7.46 33.13 59.87
CA SER A 298 -7.08 33.91 61.05
C SER A 298 -6.77 35.34 60.65
N PRO A 299 -7.82 36.21 60.49
CA PRO A 299 -7.72 37.57 59.98
C PRO A 299 -7.10 38.52 61.07
N ASN A 300 -5.82 38.35 61.33
CA ASN A 300 -5.10 39.12 62.35
C ASN A 300 -4.08 40.11 61.72
N GLY A 301 -4.00 40.13 60.36
CA GLY A 301 -3.11 41.07 59.63
C GLY A 301 -1.63 40.67 59.64
N ASP A 302 -1.30 39.43 59.95
CA ASP A 302 0.09 38.96 59.95
C ASP A 302 0.57 38.45 58.59
N GLY A 303 -0.32 38.42 57.56
CA GLY A 303 -0.05 37.96 56.21
C GLY A 303 -0.22 36.45 56.04
N SER A 304 -0.68 35.72 57.06
CA SER A 304 -0.88 34.27 57.02
C SER A 304 -2.33 33.92 57.32
N ASN A 305 -3.04 33.28 56.37
CA ASN A 305 -4.45 32.89 56.50
C ASN A 305 -5.40 34.03 56.86
N ASP A 306 -5.08 35.28 56.49
CA ASP A 306 -5.92 36.46 56.71
C ASP A 306 -7.18 36.47 55.85
N ILE A 307 -7.16 35.74 54.77
CA ILE A 307 -8.27 35.65 53.78
C ILE A 307 -8.79 34.21 53.74
N PHE A 308 -10.11 34.06 53.67
CA PHE A 308 -10.70 32.76 53.38
C PHE A 308 -10.52 32.47 51.90
N TYR A 309 -9.67 31.52 51.55
CA TYR A 309 -9.31 31.16 50.19
C TYR A 309 -9.90 29.79 49.83
N ILE A 310 -10.50 29.72 48.67
CA ILE A 310 -10.99 28.45 48.05
C ILE A 310 -10.16 28.23 46.82
N GLN A 311 -9.21 27.31 46.89
CA GLN A 311 -8.38 26.96 45.76
C GLN A 311 -9.19 26.28 44.67
N GLY A 312 -9.01 26.68 43.41
CA GLY A 312 -9.69 26.13 42.24
C GLY A 312 -11.08 26.71 42.00
N ILE A 313 -11.51 27.73 42.79
CA ILE A 313 -12.82 28.39 42.55
C ILE A 313 -12.83 29.20 41.27
N GLU A 314 -11.67 29.60 40.82
CA GLU A 314 -11.42 30.34 39.56
C GLU A 314 -11.99 29.60 38.34
N CYS A 315 -11.99 28.27 38.37
CA CYS A 315 -12.56 27.42 37.33
C CYS A 315 -14.10 27.39 37.31
N TYR A 316 -14.74 28.05 38.25
CA TYR A 316 -16.19 28.09 38.44
C TYR A 316 -16.71 29.53 38.44
N PRO A 317 -16.67 30.24 37.31
CA PRO A 317 -16.96 31.69 37.28
C PRO A 317 -18.37 32.05 37.72
N ASN A 318 -19.31 31.13 37.66
CA ASN A 318 -20.68 31.31 38.12
C ASN A 318 -20.90 30.62 39.49
N ASN A 319 -20.06 30.95 40.47
CA ASN A 319 -20.15 30.38 41.81
C ASN A 319 -20.92 31.31 42.77
N THR A 320 -21.42 30.71 43.84
CA THR A 320 -21.92 31.44 45.04
C THR A 320 -21.34 30.79 46.28
N VAL A 321 -20.69 31.63 47.10
CA VAL A 321 -20.14 31.19 48.39
C VAL A 321 -21.05 31.75 49.49
N GLU A 322 -21.58 30.84 50.29
CA GLU A 322 -22.40 31.15 51.47
C GLU A 322 -21.70 30.60 52.73
N VAL A 323 -21.62 31.46 53.77
CA VAL A 323 -21.11 31.05 55.06
C VAL A 323 -22.19 31.12 56.12
N TYR A 324 -22.30 30.06 56.88
CA TYR A 324 -23.29 29.93 57.96
C TYR A 324 -22.58 29.83 59.32
N ASN A 325 -23.17 30.42 60.34
CA ASN A 325 -22.70 30.23 61.70
C ASN A 325 -23.15 28.85 62.23
N ARG A 326 -22.68 28.49 63.44
CA ARG A 326 -22.96 27.17 64.06
C ARG A 326 -24.48 26.92 64.36
N TRP A 327 -25.31 27.94 64.25
CA TRP A 327 -26.76 27.84 64.44
C TRP A 327 -27.53 27.80 63.12
N GLY A 328 -26.79 27.70 61.94
CA GLY A 328 -27.40 27.63 60.63
C GLY A 328 -27.90 28.98 60.10
N ILE A 329 -27.48 30.10 60.68
CA ILE A 329 -27.81 31.43 60.18
C ILE A 329 -26.74 31.85 59.19
N LYS A 330 -27.16 32.22 57.95
CA LYS A 330 -26.27 32.75 56.92
C LYS A 330 -25.68 34.09 57.39
N VAL A 331 -24.36 34.18 57.42
CA VAL A 331 -23.61 35.33 57.88
C VAL A 331 -22.82 36.04 56.76
N TYR A 332 -22.64 35.35 55.62
CA TYR A 332 -21.97 35.90 54.47
C TYR A 332 -22.50 35.22 53.19
N GLU A 333 -22.58 36.01 52.13
CA GLU A 333 -22.91 35.52 50.78
C GLU A 333 -22.22 36.38 49.74
N VAL A 334 -21.63 35.78 48.76
CA VAL A 334 -21.04 36.45 47.60
C VAL A 334 -21.23 35.58 46.37
N ASN A 335 -21.53 36.21 45.25
CA ASN A 335 -21.56 35.61 43.93
C ASN A 335 -20.23 35.94 43.21
N ASN A 336 -19.72 34.98 42.44
CA ASN A 336 -18.47 35.11 41.73
C ASN A 336 -17.32 35.45 42.70
N TYR A 337 -17.12 34.60 43.70
CA TYR A 337 -16.10 34.72 44.72
C TYR A 337 -14.70 34.64 44.13
#